data_1ba2032db1957a97a38d6f0bc485d439
#
_entry.id   1ba2032db1957a97a38d6f0bc485d439
#
_cell.length_a   1.000
_cell.length_b   1.000
_cell.length_c   1.000
_cell.angle_alpha   90.00
_cell.angle_beta   90.00
_cell.angle_gamma   90.00
#
_symmetry.space_group_name_H-M   'P 1'
#
loop_
_entity.id
_entity.type
_entity.pdbx_description
1 polymer ?
#
loop_
_entity_poly.entity_id
_entity_poly.type
_entity_poly.pdbx_seq_one_letter_code
_entity_poly.pdbx_strand_id
1 'polypeptide(L)'
;INASSSPLIVIDGIPGGDLRSISQEDIQSIDVLKDASAGAIYGTRAAGGVILVTTKKAKEGPITLSYTGELSTEQVSRRPQVLDRDAFVRFGVGTDLGASTDWYGELLNEGALSQRHVVNLSGGGHTAKIYATIMAQDQKGIAIGDNRKDYSGRINANFNLLDDLLEIGLHTEYREAHRDQRSSSSYFDMALKMNPTEHVYDSTSETGYNVLVGGSEYYNPLAEVMLKQADNVDKWLKADATVKLNLPAGFSAQATLGWEDRQYQQTHYTSALHRTSLNGSYKGRGFHAYSKTVNVSFEPTINFMRVFADDHTVSAVAG
;
A
#
# COMPACT_ATOMS: atom_id res chain seq x y z
N ILE A 1 -5.68 -24.66 -18.30
CA ILE A 1 -5.75 -23.27 -18.84
C ILE A 1 -5.72 -22.37 -17.63
N ASN A 2 -4.50 -21.89 -17.26
CA ASN A 2 -4.33 -20.94 -16.18
C ASN A 2 -4.46 -19.50 -16.74
N ALA A 3 -5.66 -19.10 -17.12
CA ALA A 3 -5.93 -17.69 -17.34
C ALA A 3 -6.03 -17.02 -15.95
N SER A 4 -5.21 -16.04 -15.67
CA SER A 4 -5.33 -15.21 -14.45
C SER A 4 -6.72 -14.59 -14.44
N SER A 5 -7.51 -14.85 -13.40
CA SER A 5 -8.82 -14.21 -13.21
C SER A 5 -8.71 -12.78 -12.69
N SER A 6 -7.48 -12.31 -12.41
CA SER A 6 -7.23 -10.96 -11.92
C SER A 6 -7.35 -9.96 -13.08
N PRO A 7 -7.98 -8.79 -12.86
CA PRO A 7 -8.07 -7.76 -13.86
C PRO A 7 -6.68 -7.18 -14.19
N LEU A 8 -6.49 -6.78 -15.44
CA LEU A 8 -5.30 -6.01 -15.85
C LEU A 8 -5.43 -4.59 -15.33
N ILE A 9 -4.43 -4.11 -14.61
CA ILE A 9 -4.36 -2.72 -14.15
C ILE A 9 -3.56 -1.93 -15.16
N VAL A 10 -4.15 -0.82 -15.64
CA VAL A 10 -3.52 0.12 -16.57
C VAL A 10 -3.48 1.49 -15.92
N ILE A 11 -2.29 2.05 -15.76
CA ILE A 11 -2.08 3.34 -15.13
C ILE A 11 -1.56 4.32 -16.18
N ASP A 12 -2.32 5.37 -16.44
CA ASP A 12 -2.03 6.39 -17.47
C ASP A 12 -1.69 5.80 -18.85
N GLY A 13 -2.37 4.68 -19.19
CA GLY A 13 -2.18 3.97 -20.45
C GLY A 13 -1.10 2.88 -20.41
N ILE A 14 -0.33 2.74 -19.31
CA ILE A 14 0.72 1.73 -19.17
C ILE A 14 0.14 0.47 -18.47
N PRO A 15 0.11 -0.69 -19.15
CA PRO A 15 -0.43 -1.92 -18.60
C PRO A 15 0.55 -2.58 -17.61
N GLY A 16 -0.02 -3.34 -16.66
CA GLY A 16 0.74 -4.11 -15.67
C GLY A 16 1.09 -3.34 -14.39
N GLY A 17 0.48 -2.17 -14.17
CA GLY A 17 0.65 -1.39 -12.95
C GLY A 17 0.14 -2.09 -11.68
N ASP A 18 0.57 -1.61 -10.53
CA ASP A 18 0.10 -2.03 -9.19
C ASP A 18 -0.60 -0.84 -8.53
N LEU A 19 -1.88 -0.98 -8.14
CA LEU A 19 -2.63 0.09 -7.45
C LEU A 19 -1.96 0.56 -6.16
N ARG A 20 -1.16 -0.30 -5.55
CA ARG A 20 -0.40 0.05 -4.34
C ARG A 20 0.76 1.01 -4.61
N SER A 21 1.17 1.16 -5.87
CA SER A 21 2.23 2.10 -6.25
C SER A 21 1.75 3.55 -6.28
N ILE A 22 0.43 3.80 -6.40
CA ILE A 22 -0.12 5.14 -6.56
C ILE A 22 -0.66 5.65 -5.22
N SER A 23 -0.39 6.91 -4.93
CA SER A 23 -1.05 7.59 -3.82
C SER A 23 -2.51 7.89 -4.17
N GLN A 24 -3.42 7.71 -3.23
CA GLN A 24 -4.85 7.92 -3.44
C GLN A 24 -5.17 9.35 -3.93
N GLU A 25 -4.38 10.33 -3.49
CA GLU A 25 -4.52 11.74 -3.88
C GLU A 25 -4.20 12.00 -5.33
N ASP A 26 -3.36 11.16 -5.94
CA ASP A 26 -2.93 11.32 -7.32
C ASP A 26 -3.93 10.73 -8.31
N ILE A 27 -4.95 10.02 -7.83
CA ILE A 27 -5.97 9.41 -8.68
C ILE A 27 -6.99 10.47 -9.09
N GLN A 28 -7.22 10.61 -10.40
CA GLN A 28 -8.28 11.43 -10.98
C GLN A 28 -9.55 10.62 -11.23
N SER A 29 -9.40 9.42 -11.84
CA SER A 29 -10.52 8.50 -12.09
C SER A 29 -10.05 7.05 -12.06
N ILE A 30 -11.00 6.15 -11.77
CA ILE A 30 -10.84 4.70 -11.91
C ILE A 30 -12.02 4.22 -12.74
N ASP A 31 -11.73 3.64 -13.91
CA ASP A 31 -12.72 3.09 -14.82
C ASP A 31 -12.53 1.59 -14.94
N VAL A 32 -13.61 0.82 -14.86
CA VAL A 32 -13.57 -0.64 -14.92
C VAL A 32 -14.21 -1.12 -16.22
N LEU A 33 -13.39 -1.69 -17.10
CA LEU A 33 -13.84 -2.29 -18.36
C LEU A 33 -14.01 -3.80 -18.16
N LYS A 34 -15.27 -4.26 -18.27
CA LYS A 34 -15.62 -5.69 -18.11
C LYS A 34 -15.99 -6.38 -19.41
N ASP A 35 -16.12 -5.62 -20.49
CA ASP A 35 -16.68 -6.07 -21.77
C ASP A 35 -15.62 -6.42 -22.81
N ALA A 36 -16.07 -6.93 -23.97
CA ALA A 36 -15.23 -7.25 -25.11
C ALA A 36 -14.38 -6.07 -25.63
N SER A 37 -14.77 -4.82 -25.32
CA SER A 37 -14.00 -3.61 -25.61
C SER A 37 -12.62 -3.61 -24.95
N ALA A 38 -12.49 -4.17 -23.73
CA ALA A 38 -11.22 -4.33 -23.05
C ALA A 38 -10.28 -5.28 -23.82
N GLY A 39 -10.83 -6.38 -24.33
CA GLY A 39 -10.09 -7.35 -25.14
C GLY A 39 -9.60 -6.80 -26.48
N ALA A 40 -10.33 -5.87 -27.06
CA ALA A 40 -9.94 -5.23 -28.33
C ALA A 40 -8.70 -4.35 -28.20
N ILE A 41 -8.50 -3.71 -27.04
CA ILE A 41 -7.37 -2.79 -26.79
C ILE A 41 -6.17 -3.52 -26.19
N TYR A 42 -6.41 -4.41 -25.20
CA TYR A 42 -5.34 -5.02 -24.39
C TYR A 42 -5.14 -6.52 -24.65
N GLY A 43 -5.88 -7.07 -25.64
CA GLY A 43 -5.74 -8.46 -26.07
C GLY A 43 -6.05 -9.47 -24.97
N THR A 44 -5.37 -10.61 -25.00
CA THR A 44 -5.56 -11.73 -24.05
C THR A 44 -5.26 -11.36 -22.61
N ARG A 45 -4.48 -10.32 -22.36
CA ARG A 45 -4.18 -9.80 -21.00
C ARG A 45 -5.42 -9.25 -20.28
N ALA A 46 -6.44 -8.87 -21.04
CA ALA A 46 -7.70 -8.32 -20.52
C ALA A 46 -8.78 -9.37 -20.22
N ALA A 47 -8.44 -10.67 -20.24
CA ALA A 47 -9.42 -11.75 -20.04
C ALA A 47 -10.16 -11.67 -18.68
N GLY A 48 -9.54 -11.09 -17.65
CA GLY A 48 -10.14 -10.83 -16.32
C GLY A 48 -10.79 -9.44 -16.20
N GLY A 49 -10.90 -8.67 -17.30
CA GLY A 49 -11.29 -7.25 -17.31
C GLY A 49 -10.08 -6.32 -17.17
N VAL A 50 -10.33 -5.02 -17.26
CA VAL A 50 -9.29 -3.98 -17.14
C VAL A 50 -9.73 -2.92 -16.15
N ILE A 51 -8.83 -2.51 -15.27
CA ILE A 51 -8.98 -1.35 -14.39
C ILE A 51 -8.09 -0.25 -14.95
N LEU A 52 -8.70 0.79 -15.49
CA LEU A 52 -8.00 1.98 -15.97
C LEU A 52 -7.89 2.98 -14.84
N VAL A 53 -6.69 3.36 -14.48
CA VAL A 53 -6.43 4.42 -13.51
C VAL A 53 -5.87 5.61 -14.26
N THR A 54 -6.59 6.72 -14.20
CA THR A 54 -6.10 8.00 -14.70
C THR A 54 -5.62 8.82 -13.52
N THR A 55 -4.39 9.32 -13.61
CA THR A 55 -3.83 10.16 -12.56
C THR A 55 -4.07 11.64 -12.85
N LYS A 56 -4.02 12.45 -11.80
CA LYS A 56 -4.15 13.90 -11.90
C LYS A 56 -3.03 14.47 -12.77
N LYS A 57 -3.42 15.31 -13.72
CA LYS A 57 -2.51 16.06 -14.60
C LYS A 57 -2.63 17.54 -14.33
N ALA A 58 -1.57 18.27 -14.64
CA ALA A 58 -1.61 19.73 -14.57
C ALA A 58 -2.66 20.28 -15.54
N LYS A 59 -3.39 21.28 -15.07
CA LYS A 59 -4.30 22.09 -15.89
C LYS A 59 -3.67 23.44 -16.19
N GLU A 60 -4.08 24.07 -17.27
CA GLU A 60 -3.70 25.46 -17.56
C GLU A 60 -4.28 26.38 -16.48
N GLY A 61 -3.46 27.30 -16.04
CA GLY A 61 -3.81 28.25 -15.01
C GLY A 61 -2.62 28.68 -14.16
N PRO A 62 -2.86 29.61 -13.23
CA PRO A 62 -1.81 30.06 -12.31
C PRO A 62 -1.27 28.87 -11.49
N ILE A 63 0.00 28.95 -11.14
CA ILE A 63 0.61 27.97 -10.24
C ILE A 63 -0.06 28.08 -8.87
N THR A 64 -0.59 26.97 -8.40
CA THR A 64 -1.24 26.84 -7.08
C THR A 64 -0.47 25.84 -6.23
N LEU A 65 -0.29 26.21 -4.97
CA LEU A 65 0.27 25.34 -3.94
C LEU A 65 -0.83 25.04 -2.92
N SER A 66 -1.06 23.77 -2.62
CA SER A 66 -2.01 23.35 -1.59
C SER A 66 -1.35 22.42 -0.59
N TYR A 67 -1.80 22.50 0.65
CA TYR A 67 -1.43 21.60 1.72
C TYR A 67 -2.69 21.00 2.34
N THR A 68 -2.66 19.68 2.54
CA THR A 68 -3.69 18.96 3.27
C THR A 68 -3.04 18.21 4.43
N GLY A 69 -3.52 18.46 5.64
CA GLY A 69 -3.11 17.74 6.85
C GLY A 69 -4.30 17.00 7.43
N GLU A 70 -4.09 15.73 7.77
CA GLU A 70 -5.09 14.87 8.41
C GLU A 70 -4.50 14.31 9.70
N LEU A 71 -5.29 14.37 10.78
CA LEU A 71 -5.00 13.74 12.05
C LEU A 71 -6.15 12.79 12.37
N SER A 72 -5.84 11.57 12.76
CA SER A 72 -6.84 10.57 13.11
C SER A 72 -6.39 9.68 14.26
N THR A 73 -7.38 9.17 15.01
CA THR A 73 -7.17 8.14 16.02
C THR A 73 -8.12 6.99 15.75
N GLU A 74 -7.69 5.80 16.07
CA GLU A 74 -8.50 4.59 15.95
C GLU A 74 -8.84 4.05 17.33
N GLN A 75 -10.02 3.44 17.45
CA GLN A 75 -10.46 2.74 18.66
C GLN A 75 -11.34 1.54 18.28
N VAL A 76 -11.37 0.55 19.15
CA VAL A 76 -12.22 -0.63 18.95
C VAL A 76 -13.69 -0.24 19.10
N SER A 77 -14.48 -0.46 18.06
CA SER A 77 -15.92 -0.18 18.08
C SER A 77 -16.71 -1.14 18.97
N ARG A 78 -16.23 -2.37 19.14
CA ARG A 78 -16.86 -3.39 19.97
C ARG A 78 -15.82 -4.37 20.49
N ARG A 79 -15.72 -4.49 21.82
CA ARG A 79 -14.88 -5.49 22.48
C ARG A 79 -15.66 -6.78 22.71
N PRO A 80 -15.03 -7.96 22.57
CA PRO A 80 -15.59 -9.22 23.01
C PRO A 80 -15.86 -9.19 24.52
N GLN A 81 -16.92 -9.86 24.96
CA GLN A 81 -17.19 -10.02 26.39
C GLN A 81 -16.49 -11.28 26.88
N VAL A 82 -15.59 -11.12 27.83
CA VAL A 82 -14.88 -12.19 28.53
C VAL A 82 -15.09 -12.02 30.04
N LEU A 83 -14.78 -13.05 30.82
CA LEU A 83 -14.82 -12.96 32.27
C LEU A 83 -13.70 -12.05 32.74
N ASP A 84 -14.03 -11.06 33.55
CA ASP A 84 -13.07 -10.34 34.37
C ASP A 84 -12.60 -11.22 35.56
N ARG A 85 -11.61 -10.71 36.32
CA ARG A 85 -11.09 -11.42 37.50
C ARG A 85 -12.21 -11.83 38.47
N ASP A 86 -13.12 -10.90 38.83
CA ASP A 86 -14.10 -11.13 39.84
C ASP A 86 -15.12 -12.21 39.43
N ALA A 87 -15.54 -12.18 38.17
CA ALA A 87 -16.39 -13.21 37.60
C ALA A 87 -15.68 -14.57 37.49
N PHE A 88 -14.41 -14.55 37.05
CA PHE A 88 -13.60 -15.76 36.90
C PHE A 88 -13.44 -16.50 38.25
N VAL A 89 -13.10 -15.77 39.31
CA VAL A 89 -12.93 -16.32 40.67
C VAL A 89 -14.30 -16.77 41.21
N ARG A 90 -15.33 -15.93 41.08
CA ARG A 90 -16.68 -16.24 41.58
C ARG A 90 -17.26 -17.50 40.94
N PHE A 91 -17.03 -17.73 39.66
CA PHE A 91 -17.51 -18.92 38.96
C PHE A 91 -16.57 -20.14 39.11
N GLY A 92 -15.45 -20.01 39.77
CA GLY A 92 -14.50 -21.11 39.97
C GLY A 92 -13.95 -21.69 38.68
N VAL A 93 -13.73 -20.85 37.65
CA VAL A 93 -13.30 -21.29 36.30
C VAL A 93 -11.86 -21.81 36.31
N GLY A 94 -11.00 -21.29 37.20
CA GLY A 94 -9.62 -21.73 37.35
C GLY A 94 -8.97 -21.15 38.60
N THR A 95 -7.63 -21.31 38.72
CA THR A 95 -6.85 -20.82 39.84
C THR A 95 -6.71 -19.30 39.80
N ASP A 96 -6.98 -18.64 40.93
CA ASP A 96 -6.68 -17.21 41.11
C ASP A 96 -5.15 -17.02 41.30
N LEU A 97 -4.51 -16.34 40.36
CA LEU A 97 -3.07 -16.04 40.36
C LEU A 97 -2.76 -14.61 40.85
N GLY A 98 -3.80 -13.88 41.30
CA GLY A 98 -3.66 -12.61 42.01
C GLY A 98 -3.67 -11.35 41.14
N ALA A 99 -3.57 -11.44 39.83
CA ALA A 99 -3.66 -10.28 38.94
C ALA A 99 -5.13 -9.93 38.54
N SER A 100 -5.29 -8.78 37.86
CA SER A 100 -6.53 -8.40 37.17
C SER A 100 -6.14 -7.83 35.81
N THR A 101 -6.08 -8.69 34.81
CA THR A 101 -5.51 -8.41 33.50
C THR A 101 -6.60 -8.37 32.42
N ASP A 102 -6.70 -7.27 31.72
CA ASP A 102 -7.44 -7.16 30.45
C ASP A 102 -6.50 -7.56 29.30
N TRP A 103 -6.36 -8.86 29.04
CA TRP A 103 -5.47 -9.39 28.02
C TRP A 103 -5.77 -8.86 26.61
N TYR A 104 -7.05 -8.58 26.32
CA TYR A 104 -7.41 -8.01 25.02
C TYR A 104 -6.96 -6.55 24.91
N GLY A 105 -7.15 -5.78 26.01
CA GLY A 105 -6.70 -4.39 26.09
C GLY A 105 -5.19 -4.24 26.01
N GLU A 106 -4.41 -5.17 26.57
CA GLU A 106 -2.95 -5.17 26.49
C GLU A 106 -2.39 -5.27 25.06
N LEU A 107 -3.19 -5.72 24.10
CA LEU A 107 -2.81 -5.78 22.67
C LEU A 107 -3.23 -4.54 21.88
N LEU A 108 -3.94 -3.62 22.49
CA LEU A 108 -4.49 -2.45 21.82
C LEU A 108 -3.58 -1.23 21.93
N ASN A 109 -3.57 -0.46 20.87
CA ASN A 109 -2.87 0.82 20.74
C ASN A 109 -3.92 1.95 20.61
N GLU A 110 -4.96 1.91 21.44
CA GLU A 110 -6.07 2.85 21.37
C GLU A 110 -5.62 4.29 21.61
N GLY A 111 -6.18 5.21 20.83
CA GLY A 111 -5.90 6.64 20.94
C GLY A 111 -4.54 7.05 20.35
N ALA A 112 -3.78 6.14 19.75
CA ALA A 112 -2.57 6.50 19.06
C ALA A 112 -2.87 7.43 17.88
N LEU A 113 -2.09 8.50 17.76
CA LEU A 113 -2.29 9.52 16.75
C LEU A 113 -1.65 9.08 15.43
N SER A 114 -2.47 8.97 14.39
CA SER A 114 -2.06 8.86 13.00
C SER A 114 -2.07 10.22 12.35
N GLN A 115 -1.10 10.47 11.48
CA GLN A 115 -0.98 11.74 10.78
C GLN A 115 -0.64 11.53 9.32
N ARG A 116 -1.16 12.42 8.47
CA ARG A 116 -0.92 12.43 7.04
C ARG A 116 -0.80 13.86 6.54
N HIS A 117 0.20 14.11 5.73
CA HIS A 117 0.53 15.42 5.18
C HIS A 117 0.73 15.30 3.68
N VAL A 118 0.04 16.13 2.91
CA VAL A 118 0.14 16.17 1.45
C VAL A 118 0.39 17.60 1.02
N VAL A 119 1.42 17.80 0.23
CA VAL A 119 1.70 19.06 -0.47
C VAL A 119 1.53 18.83 -1.95
N ASN A 120 0.74 19.66 -2.60
CA ASN A 120 0.47 19.58 -4.03
C ASN A 120 0.77 20.93 -4.71
N LEU A 121 1.48 20.87 -5.83
CA LEU A 121 1.76 22.00 -6.71
C LEU A 121 1.16 21.69 -8.09
N SER A 122 0.37 22.59 -8.64
CA SER A 122 -0.23 22.43 -9.97
C SER A 122 -0.38 23.76 -10.68
N GLY A 123 -0.13 23.77 -11.97
CA GLY A 123 -0.34 24.93 -12.83
C GLY A 123 0.56 24.94 -14.05
N GLY A 124 0.54 26.05 -14.77
CA GLY A 124 1.35 26.29 -15.96
C GLY A 124 0.56 26.94 -17.09
N GLY A 125 1.25 27.23 -18.16
CA GLY A 125 0.66 27.77 -19.39
C GLY A 125 0.43 26.69 -20.44
N HIS A 126 0.04 27.14 -21.64
CA HIS A 126 -0.15 26.24 -22.77
C HIS A 126 1.12 25.44 -23.12
N THR A 127 2.27 26.09 -23.13
CA THR A 127 3.55 25.47 -23.51
C THR A 127 4.09 24.49 -22.49
N ALA A 128 3.87 24.75 -21.19
CA ALA A 128 4.40 23.89 -20.11
C ALA A 128 3.45 23.87 -18.93
N LYS A 129 3.15 22.67 -18.44
CA LYS A 129 2.30 22.42 -17.29
C LYS A 129 2.99 21.45 -16.35
N ILE A 130 2.86 21.69 -15.06
CA ILE A 130 3.44 20.82 -14.02
C ILE A 130 2.38 20.49 -12.96
N TYR A 131 2.40 19.24 -12.53
CA TYR A 131 1.72 18.72 -11.34
C TYR A 131 2.76 17.99 -10.50
N ALA A 132 2.89 18.36 -9.25
CA ALA A 132 3.79 17.67 -8.32
C ALA A 132 3.10 17.46 -6.98
N THR A 133 3.31 16.28 -6.38
CA THR A 133 2.77 15.92 -5.06
C THR A 133 3.88 15.34 -4.21
N ILE A 134 3.90 15.68 -2.93
CA ILE A 134 4.70 15.02 -1.90
C ILE A 134 3.75 14.63 -0.78
N MET A 135 3.84 13.39 -0.30
CA MET A 135 3.03 12.85 0.79
C MET A 135 3.92 12.16 1.81
N ALA A 136 3.61 12.41 3.08
CA ALA A 136 4.15 11.67 4.22
C ALA A 136 3.01 11.25 5.13
N GLN A 137 2.99 9.97 5.52
CA GLN A 137 1.98 9.40 6.42
C GLN A 137 2.66 8.55 7.48
N ASP A 138 2.23 8.70 8.74
CA ASP A 138 2.53 7.80 9.86
C ASP A 138 1.20 7.30 10.42
N GLN A 139 0.84 6.07 10.08
CA GLN A 139 -0.39 5.41 10.51
C GLN A 139 -0.09 4.46 11.66
N LYS A 140 -0.82 4.63 12.74
CA LYS A 140 -0.81 3.76 13.91
C LYS A 140 -2.05 2.88 13.85
N GLY A 141 -1.84 1.57 13.70
CA GLY A 141 -2.92 0.61 13.77
C GLY A 141 -3.46 0.47 15.19
N ILE A 142 -4.69 -0.06 15.28
CA ILE A 142 -5.37 -0.30 16.55
C ILE A 142 -4.71 -1.40 17.39
N ALA A 143 -3.94 -2.28 16.76
CA ALA A 143 -3.17 -3.33 17.42
C ALA A 143 -1.70 -2.90 17.60
N ILE A 144 -1.11 -3.22 18.77
CA ILE A 144 0.32 -3.07 18.97
C ILE A 144 1.07 -3.94 17.96
N GLY A 145 2.07 -3.33 17.28
CA GLY A 145 2.83 -4.02 16.23
C GLY A 145 2.15 -4.05 14.87
N ASP A 146 1.18 -3.14 14.65
CA ASP A 146 0.58 -2.89 13.35
C ASP A 146 0.69 -1.39 13.04
N ASN A 147 1.82 -0.99 12.45
CA ASN A 147 2.09 0.40 12.10
C ASN A 147 2.57 0.49 10.65
N ARG A 148 2.32 1.65 10.04
CA ARG A 148 2.72 1.90 8.68
C ARG A 148 3.21 3.34 8.49
N LYS A 149 4.34 3.50 7.80
CA LYS A 149 4.84 4.79 7.34
C LYS A 149 4.95 4.76 5.83
N ASP A 150 4.34 5.74 5.17
CA ASP A 150 4.39 5.90 3.73
C ASP A 150 4.99 7.26 3.39
N TYR A 151 5.88 7.26 2.41
CA TYR A 151 6.43 8.46 1.77
C TYR A 151 6.26 8.33 0.28
N SER A 152 5.73 9.36 -0.38
CA SER A 152 5.67 9.36 -1.83
C SER A 152 5.95 10.76 -2.38
N GLY A 153 6.48 10.78 -3.60
CA GLY A 153 6.65 11.98 -4.39
C GLY A 153 6.36 11.67 -5.85
N ARG A 154 5.65 12.57 -6.51
CA ARG A 154 5.26 12.46 -7.90
C ARG A 154 5.43 13.78 -8.62
N ILE A 155 5.89 13.70 -9.86
CA ILE A 155 6.00 14.85 -10.78
C ILE A 155 5.45 14.42 -12.13
N ASN A 156 4.50 15.20 -12.66
CA ASN A 156 4.00 15.11 -14.01
C ASN A 156 4.28 16.44 -14.71
N ALA A 157 5.06 16.43 -15.77
CA ALA A 157 5.35 17.61 -16.58
C ALA A 157 4.89 17.33 -18.02
N ASN A 158 4.16 18.26 -18.60
CA ASN A 158 3.69 18.17 -19.98
C ASN A 158 4.12 19.44 -20.72
N PHE A 159 4.66 19.25 -21.92
CA PHE A 159 5.14 20.30 -22.79
C PHE A 159 4.47 20.21 -24.14
N ASN A 160 3.92 21.34 -24.61
CA ASN A 160 3.40 21.50 -25.97
C ASN A 160 4.36 22.44 -26.71
N LEU A 161 5.01 21.94 -27.73
CA LEU A 161 6.08 22.62 -28.43
C LEU A 161 5.75 22.70 -29.94
N LEU A 162 6.38 23.66 -30.62
CA LEU A 162 6.27 23.81 -32.07
C LEU A 162 4.81 23.97 -32.53
N ASP A 163 4.06 24.87 -31.88
CA ASP A 163 2.63 25.11 -32.15
C ASP A 163 1.81 23.81 -32.12
N ASP A 164 1.94 23.04 -31.02
CA ASP A 164 1.27 21.75 -30.77
C ASP A 164 1.66 20.61 -31.72
N LEU A 165 2.66 20.78 -32.56
CA LEU A 165 3.18 19.69 -33.38
C LEU A 165 3.83 18.61 -32.53
N LEU A 166 4.50 18.98 -31.43
CA LEU A 166 5.24 18.10 -30.54
C LEU A 166 4.71 18.22 -29.10
N GLU A 167 4.19 17.11 -28.56
CA GLU A 167 3.82 17.00 -27.17
C GLU A 167 4.82 16.06 -26.45
N ILE A 168 5.34 16.48 -25.30
CA ILE A 168 6.22 15.66 -24.45
C ILE A 168 5.58 15.54 -23.07
N GLY A 169 5.36 14.33 -22.60
CA GLY A 169 4.94 14.02 -21.25
C GLY A 169 6.07 13.33 -20.47
N LEU A 170 6.37 13.81 -19.28
CA LEU A 170 7.32 13.20 -18.35
C LEU A 170 6.61 12.91 -17.02
N HIS A 171 6.66 11.67 -16.58
CA HIS A 171 6.13 11.27 -15.30
C HIS A 171 7.21 10.59 -14.48
N THR A 172 7.27 10.92 -13.21
CA THR A 172 8.13 10.22 -12.25
C THR A 172 7.37 10.08 -10.93
N GLU A 173 7.40 8.90 -10.35
CA GLU A 173 6.80 8.61 -9.06
C GLU A 173 7.76 7.74 -8.25
N TYR A 174 8.01 8.18 -7.02
CA TYR A 174 8.68 7.37 -5.99
C TYR A 174 7.75 7.14 -4.84
N ARG A 175 7.74 5.92 -4.32
CA ARG A 175 7.04 5.57 -3.09
C ARG A 175 7.85 4.61 -2.26
N GLU A 176 7.87 4.84 -0.96
CA GLU A 176 8.46 3.96 0.04
C GLU A 176 7.45 3.72 1.17
N ALA A 177 7.17 2.45 1.48
CA ALA A 177 6.26 2.05 2.54
C ALA A 177 6.98 1.13 3.52
N HIS A 178 7.01 1.52 4.78
CA HIS A 178 7.50 0.73 5.89
C HIS A 178 6.31 0.18 6.68
N ARG A 179 6.32 -1.11 6.97
CA ARG A 179 5.24 -1.78 7.72
C ARG A 179 5.82 -2.61 8.84
N ASP A 180 5.38 -2.34 10.06
CA ASP A 180 5.53 -3.23 11.20
C ASP A 180 4.33 -4.19 11.19
N GLN A 181 4.59 -5.48 11.07
CA GLN A 181 3.56 -6.53 10.97
C GLN A 181 3.77 -7.62 12.03
N ARG A 182 4.08 -7.21 13.25
CA ARG A 182 4.23 -8.14 14.38
C ARG A 182 2.90 -8.65 14.90
N SER A 183 1.82 -7.87 14.75
CA SER A 183 0.49 -8.24 15.21
C SER A 183 -0.10 -9.40 14.39
N SER A 184 -0.94 -10.18 15.04
CA SER A 184 -1.66 -11.30 14.43
C SER A 184 -3.03 -11.49 15.10
N SER A 185 -4.05 -11.86 14.32
CA SER A 185 -5.37 -12.21 14.86
C SER A 185 -5.31 -13.34 15.88
N SER A 186 -4.37 -14.28 15.72
CA SER A 186 -4.17 -15.38 16.67
C SER A 186 -3.79 -14.93 18.08
N TYR A 187 -3.18 -13.75 18.23
CA TYR A 187 -2.85 -13.19 19.55
C TYR A 187 -4.10 -12.66 20.26
N PHE A 188 -5.02 -12.07 19.51
CA PHE A 188 -6.33 -11.68 20.04
C PHE A 188 -7.19 -12.89 20.41
N ASP A 189 -7.19 -13.95 19.60
CA ASP A 189 -7.86 -15.20 19.91
C ASP A 189 -7.29 -15.85 21.19
N MET A 190 -5.97 -15.74 21.40
CA MET A 190 -5.33 -16.19 22.62
C MET A 190 -5.72 -15.33 23.82
N ALA A 191 -5.73 -14.00 23.66
CA ALA A 191 -6.11 -13.07 24.72
C ALA A 191 -7.51 -13.37 25.30
N LEU A 192 -8.45 -13.83 24.46
CA LEU A 192 -9.81 -14.24 24.91
C LEU A 192 -9.83 -15.51 25.74
N LYS A 193 -8.77 -16.32 25.71
CA LYS A 193 -8.66 -17.61 26.42
C LYS A 193 -7.77 -17.53 27.67
N MET A 194 -7.06 -16.41 27.82
CA MET A 194 -6.14 -16.23 28.95
C MET A 194 -6.87 -16.12 30.28
N ASN A 195 -6.22 -16.64 31.31
CA ASN A 195 -6.67 -16.44 32.69
C ASN A 195 -6.54 -14.96 33.08
N PRO A 196 -7.66 -14.25 33.40
CA PRO A 196 -7.61 -12.83 33.73
C PRO A 196 -6.91 -12.54 35.08
N THR A 197 -6.62 -13.57 35.85
CA THR A 197 -5.87 -13.42 37.12
C THR A 197 -4.37 -13.60 36.96
N GLU A 198 -3.88 -13.82 35.74
CA GLU A 198 -2.46 -14.01 35.44
C GLU A 198 -1.78 -12.68 35.12
N HIS A 199 -0.52 -12.54 35.56
CA HIS A 199 0.29 -11.34 35.32
C HIS A 199 0.83 -11.32 33.89
N VAL A 200 0.78 -10.15 33.24
CA VAL A 200 1.41 -9.90 31.92
C VAL A 200 2.92 -9.83 32.05
N TYR A 201 3.41 -9.18 33.13
CA TYR A 201 4.80 -8.89 33.36
C TYR A 201 5.37 -9.74 34.48
N ASP A 202 6.66 -10.09 34.38
CA ASP A 202 7.42 -10.76 35.39
C ASP A 202 8.78 -10.04 35.55
N SER A 203 8.97 -9.34 36.65
CA SER A 203 10.20 -8.59 36.92
C SER A 203 11.42 -9.48 37.18
N THR A 204 11.22 -10.77 37.39
CA THR A 204 12.29 -11.76 37.59
C THR A 204 12.70 -12.40 36.25
N SER A 205 11.88 -12.26 35.23
CA SER A 205 12.17 -12.74 33.89
C SER A 205 13.14 -11.83 33.14
N GLU A 206 14.08 -12.40 32.41
CA GLU A 206 15.03 -11.67 31.56
C GLU A 206 14.33 -10.80 30.51
N THR A 207 13.11 -11.18 30.10
CA THR A 207 12.31 -10.42 29.13
C THR A 207 11.49 -9.30 29.74
N GLY A 208 11.28 -9.32 31.05
CA GLY A 208 10.29 -8.51 31.76
C GLY A 208 8.84 -8.96 31.57
N TYR A 209 8.59 -9.98 30.74
CA TYR A 209 7.28 -10.56 30.53
C TYR A 209 7.13 -11.92 31.18
N ASN A 210 5.93 -12.25 31.64
CA ASN A 210 5.57 -13.60 32.02
C ASN A 210 5.46 -14.46 30.75
N VAL A 211 6.59 -15.06 30.36
CA VAL A 211 6.68 -15.94 29.18
C VAL A 211 6.32 -17.35 29.62
N LEU A 212 5.11 -17.79 29.31
CA LEU A 212 4.64 -19.14 29.61
C LEU A 212 5.42 -20.15 28.76
N VAL A 213 6.20 -20.99 29.42
CA VAL A 213 7.09 -21.98 28.80
C VAL A 213 6.61 -23.38 29.15
N GLY A 214 6.82 -24.33 28.24
CA GLY A 214 6.62 -25.74 28.56
C GLY A 214 5.28 -26.30 28.20
N GLY A 215 5.00 -26.53 26.92
CA GLY A 215 3.90 -27.34 26.40
C GLY A 215 2.51 -26.82 26.67
N SER A 216 2.39 -25.61 27.19
CA SER A 216 1.12 -24.95 27.45
C SER A 216 0.48 -24.56 26.12
N GLU A 217 -0.82 -24.84 25.97
CA GLU A 217 -1.63 -24.30 24.89
C GLU A 217 -1.83 -22.79 25.01
N TYR A 218 -1.57 -22.24 26.18
CA TYR A 218 -1.68 -20.83 26.52
C TYR A 218 -0.31 -20.14 26.51
N TYR A 219 -0.29 -18.91 26.04
CA TYR A 219 0.92 -18.09 26.00
C TYR A 219 0.56 -16.62 26.15
N ASN A 220 1.50 -15.83 26.68
CA ASN A 220 1.34 -14.40 26.81
C ASN A 220 1.31 -13.73 25.41
N PRO A 221 0.15 -13.26 24.93
CA PRO A 221 0.03 -12.73 23.58
C PRO A 221 0.79 -11.41 23.38
N LEU A 222 0.96 -10.59 24.43
CA LEU A 222 1.76 -9.37 24.36
C LEU A 222 3.24 -9.69 24.20
N ALA A 223 3.77 -10.65 24.96
CA ALA A 223 5.16 -11.10 24.79
C ALA A 223 5.44 -11.63 23.37
N GLU A 224 4.46 -12.31 22.75
CA GLU A 224 4.58 -12.77 21.36
C GLU A 224 4.79 -11.61 20.37
N VAL A 225 4.16 -10.46 20.60
CA VAL A 225 4.35 -9.27 19.77
C VAL A 225 5.67 -8.57 20.10
N MET A 226 5.97 -8.40 21.39
CA MET A 226 7.08 -7.56 21.83
C MET A 226 8.46 -8.22 21.66
N LEU A 227 8.50 -9.55 21.64
CA LEU A 227 9.72 -10.32 21.43
C LEU A 227 10.01 -10.66 19.95
N LYS A 228 9.32 -9.97 19.05
CA LYS A 228 9.52 -10.06 17.58
C LYS A 228 9.79 -8.69 16.99
N GLN A 229 10.45 -8.71 15.82
CA GLN A 229 10.53 -7.60 14.89
C GLN A 229 10.05 -8.12 13.52
N ALA A 230 9.27 -7.33 12.81
CA ALA A 230 8.73 -7.71 11.50
C ALA A 230 8.62 -6.47 10.59
N ASP A 231 9.78 -6.02 10.12
CA ASP A 231 9.89 -4.85 9.26
C ASP A 231 9.82 -5.27 7.80
N ASN A 232 8.82 -4.74 7.09
CA ASN A 232 8.65 -4.92 5.66
C ASN A 232 8.76 -3.56 4.98
N VAL A 233 9.61 -3.48 3.96
CA VAL A 233 9.85 -2.25 3.19
C VAL A 233 9.51 -2.52 1.74
N ASP A 234 8.59 -1.74 1.19
CA ASP A 234 8.26 -1.71 -0.23
C ASP A 234 8.73 -0.39 -0.82
N LYS A 235 9.52 -0.44 -1.91
CA LYS A 235 9.96 0.74 -2.66
C LYS A 235 9.55 0.59 -4.12
N TRP A 236 8.98 1.66 -4.67
CA TRP A 236 8.65 1.78 -6.09
C TRP A 236 9.25 3.05 -6.63
N LEU A 237 9.94 2.92 -7.74
CA LEU A 237 10.33 4.05 -8.56
C LEU A 237 9.81 3.78 -9.97
N LYS A 238 9.00 4.69 -10.47
CA LYS A 238 8.44 4.64 -11.81
C LYS A 238 8.81 5.92 -12.55
N ALA A 239 9.25 5.80 -13.78
CA ALA A 239 9.48 6.93 -14.66
C ALA A 239 9.00 6.57 -16.06
N ASP A 240 8.27 7.46 -16.69
CA ASP A 240 7.87 7.32 -18.08
C ASP A 240 7.99 8.63 -18.83
N ALA A 241 8.32 8.50 -20.11
CA ALA A 241 8.40 9.58 -21.06
C ALA A 241 7.55 9.25 -22.27
N THR A 242 6.65 10.15 -22.62
CA THR A 242 5.83 10.06 -23.82
C THR A 242 6.19 11.18 -24.77
N VAL A 243 6.40 10.84 -26.03
CA VAL A 243 6.58 11.80 -27.13
C VAL A 243 5.46 11.55 -28.13
N LYS A 244 4.71 12.61 -28.46
CA LYS A 244 3.63 12.57 -29.46
C LYS A 244 3.84 13.66 -30.50
N LEU A 245 3.75 13.24 -31.75
CA LEU A 245 3.78 14.12 -32.91
C LEU A 245 2.38 14.22 -33.50
N ASN A 246 1.83 15.42 -33.56
CA ASN A 246 0.55 15.70 -34.21
C ASN A 246 0.83 16.06 -35.67
N LEU A 247 0.56 15.13 -36.57
CA LEU A 247 0.87 15.26 -37.98
C LEU A 247 -0.34 15.82 -38.77
N PRO A 248 -0.12 16.39 -39.96
CA PRO A 248 -1.22 16.84 -40.83
C PRO A 248 -2.22 15.72 -41.16
N ALA A 249 -3.39 16.11 -41.65
CA ALA A 249 -4.44 15.24 -42.17
C ALA A 249 -5.08 14.29 -41.16
N GLY A 250 -4.91 14.55 -39.83
CA GLY A 250 -5.53 13.76 -38.75
C GLY A 250 -4.70 12.59 -38.28
N PHE A 251 -3.44 12.52 -38.65
CA PHE A 251 -2.50 11.53 -38.10
C PHE A 251 -1.82 12.04 -36.81
N SER A 252 -1.53 11.11 -35.90
CA SER A 252 -0.54 11.34 -34.84
C SER A 252 0.30 10.09 -34.60
N ALA A 253 1.54 10.28 -34.25
CA ALA A 253 2.46 9.21 -33.84
C ALA A 253 2.88 9.45 -32.40
N GLN A 254 2.80 8.43 -31.56
CA GLN A 254 3.18 8.50 -30.15
C GLN A 254 4.09 7.34 -29.79
N ALA A 255 5.07 7.59 -28.94
CA ALA A 255 5.87 6.55 -28.32
C ALA A 255 5.98 6.83 -26.82
N THR A 256 5.71 5.82 -26.01
CA THR A 256 5.90 5.87 -24.54
C THR A 256 6.98 4.89 -24.15
N LEU A 257 8.01 5.40 -23.43
CA LEU A 257 9.03 4.60 -22.77
C LEU A 257 8.76 4.62 -21.29
N GLY A 258 8.52 3.46 -20.70
CA GLY A 258 8.28 3.28 -19.27
C GLY A 258 9.39 2.47 -18.61
N TRP A 259 9.73 2.87 -17.40
CA TRP A 259 10.66 2.14 -16.55
C TRP A 259 10.11 2.08 -15.13
N GLU A 260 10.10 0.89 -14.51
CA GLU A 260 9.65 0.64 -13.15
C GLU A 260 10.67 -0.22 -12.42
N ASP A 261 11.07 0.21 -11.24
CA ASP A 261 11.93 -0.55 -10.30
C ASP A 261 11.13 -0.74 -9.01
N ARG A 262 10.81 -1.98 -8.70
CA ARG A 262 10.16 -2.37 -7.46
C ARG A 262 11.09 -3.20 -6.62
N GLN A 263 11.23 -2.83 -5.35
CA GLN A 263 12.04 -3.54 -4.38
C GLN A 263 11.19 -3.86 -3.17
N TYR A 264 11.23 -5.11 -2.72
CA TYR A 264 10.57 -5.57 -1.52
C TYR A 264 11.57 -6.23 -0.60
N GLN A 265 11.62 -5.78 0.64
CA GLN A 265 12.50 -6.29 1.67
C GLN A 265 11.69 -6.70 2.89
N GLN A 266 11.97 -7.89 3.41
CA GLN A 266 11.44 -8.36 4.69
C GLN A 266 12.60 -8.62 5.64
N THR A 267 12.51 -8.06 6.85
CA THR A 267 13.47 -8.32 7.92
C THR A 267 12.68 -8.69 9.17
N HIS A 268 12.67 -9.97 9.49
CA HIS A 268 11.98 -10.49 10.65
C HIS A 268 12.98 -11.08 11.62
N TYR A 269 12.79 -10.80 12.91
CA TYR A 269 13.58 -11.38 13.98
C TYR A 269 12.67 -11.85 15.11
N THR A 270 12.91 -13.07 15.57
CA THR A 270 12.29 -13.63 16.77
C THR A 270 13.37 -13.78 17.82
N SER A 271 13.19 -13.17 18.98
CA SER A 271 14.16 -13.15 20.08
C SER A 271 14.52 -14.58 20.54
N ALA A 272 15.74 -14.75 21.05
CA ALA A 272 16.16 -15.98 21.74
C ALA A 272 15.27 -16.30 22.95
N LEU A 273 14.71 -15.25 23.57
CA LEU A 273 13.84 -15.33 24.75
C LEU A 273 12.35 -15.49 24.39
N HIS A 274 12.02 -15.51 23.11
CA HIS A 274 10.67 -15.79 22.67
C HIS A 274 10.30 -17.26 22.93
N ARG A 275 9.04 -17.51 23.32
CA ARG A 275 8.54 -18.84 23.66
C ARG A 275 8.93 -19.94 22.64
N THR A 276 8.80 -19.66 21.33
CA THR A 276 9.15 -20.64 20.29
C THR A 276 10.65 -20.90 20.22
N SER A 277 11.49 -19.92 20.59
CA SER A 277 12.94 -20.12 20.68
C SER A 277 13.33 -20.90 21.93
N LEU A 278 12.68 -20.62 23.08
CA LEU A 278 12.91 -21.36 24.33
C LEU A 278 12.48 -22.82 24.24
N ASN A 279 11.38 -23.12 23.56
CA ASN A 279 10.85 -24.46 23.36
C ASN A 279 11.49 -25.20 22.18
N GLY A 280 12.23 -24.51 21.33
CA GLY A 280 12.86 -25.06 20.14
C GLY A 280 14.36 -25.29 20.27
N SER A 281 14.95 -25.76 19.18
CA SER A 281 16.40 -25.97 19.07
C SER A 281 17.18 -24.67 18.76
N TYR A 282 16.51 -23.54 18.58
CA TYR A 282 17.10 -22.29 18.13
C TYR A 282 17.21 -21.29 19.29
N LYS A 283 18.34 -20.58 19.36
CA LYS A 283 18.52 -19.42 20.25
C LYS A 283 18.23 -18.12 19.44
N GLY A 284 16.97 -17.92 19.08
CA GLY A 284 16.53 -16.83 18.20
C GLY A 284 16.49 -17.26 16.72
N ARG A 285 15.73 -16.49 15.93
CA ARG A 285 15.59 -16.73 14.50
C ARG A 285 15.53 -15.42 13.75
N GLY A 286 16.45 -15.21 12.80
CA GLY A 286 16.42 -14.14 11.83
C GLY A 286 15.91 -14.65 10.48
N PHE A 287 15.12 -13.83 9.80
CA PHE A 287 14.72 -14.03 8.42
C PHE A 287 14.91 -12.73 7.66
N HIS A 288 15.58 -12.82 6.52
CA HIS A 288 15.72 -11.70 5.60
C HIS A 288 15.42 -12.18 4.19
N ALA A 289 14.53 -11.47 3.52
CA ALA A 289 14.23 -11.67 2.10
C ALA A 289 14.30 -10.35 1.36
N TYR A 290 14.80 -10.40 0.15
CA TYR A 290 14.86 -9.27 -0.77
C TYR A 290 14.40 -9.71 -2.14
N SER A 291 13.54 -8.93 -2.76
CA SER A 291 13.09 -9.12 -4.14
C SER A 291 13.20 -7.80 -4.89
N LYS A 292 13.71 -7.87 -6.11
CA LYS A 292 13.75 -6.73 -7.02
C LYS A 292 13.13 -7.13 -8.35
N THR A 293 12.23 -6.29 -8.85
CA THR A 293 11.62 -6.44 -10.17
C THR A 293 11.84 -5.16 -10.95
N VAL A 294 12.36 -5.27 -12.16
CA VAL A 294 12.52 -4.15 -13.09
C VAL A 294 11.72 -4.45 -14.34
N ASN A 295 10.81 -3.55 -14.67
CA ASN A 295 10.00 -3.59 -15.87
C ASN A 295 10.39 -2.43 -16.78
N VAL A 296 10.56 -2.73 -18.06
CA VAL A 296 10.77 -1.72 -19.12
C VAL A 296 9.70 -1.96 -20.18
N SER A 297 9.01 -0.91 -20.56
CA SER A 297 8.01 -0.95 -21.62
C SER A 297 8.34 0.08 -22.70
N PHE A 298 8.07 -0.28 -23.95
CA PHE A 298 8.11 0.62 -25.08
C PHE A 298 6.85 0.40 -25.90
N GLU A 299 6.03 1.44 -26.00
CA GLU A 299 4.70 1.36 -26.61
C GLU A 299 4.56 2.44 -27.70
N PRO A 300 4.95 2.14 -28.95
CA PRO A 300 4.71 3.01 -30.07
C PRO A 300 3.27 2.84 -30.57
N THR A 301 2.61 3.93 -30.95
CA THR A 301 1.29 3.92 -31.59
C THR A 301 1.21 4.95 -32.71
N ILE A 302 0.47 4.62 -33.74
CA ILE A 302 0.06 5.56 -34.78
C ILE A 302 -1.48 5.64 -34.75
N ASN A 303 -1.98 6.85 -34.67
CA ASN A 303 -3.41 7.11 -34.62
C ASN A 303 -3.79 7.94 -35.84
N PHE A 304 -4.96 7.66 -36.37
CA PHE A 304 -5.64 8.44 -37.41
C PHE A 304 -7.04 8.79 -36.91
N MET A 305 -7.41 10.06 -36.97
CA MET A 305 -8.77 10.52 -36.72
C MET A 305 -9.08 11.68 -37.65
N ARG A 306 -10.12 11.54 -38.43
CA ARG A 306 -10.57 12.59 -39.34
C ARG A 306 -12.10 12.59 -39.52
N VAL A 307 -12.66 13.78 -39.52
CA VAL A 307 -14.08 14.00 -39.89
C VAL A 307 -14.15 14.26 -41.38
N PHE A 308 -15.02 13.52 -42.06
CA PHE A 308 -15.31 13.65 -43.47
C PHE A 308 -16.76 14.11 -43.66
N ALA A 309 -16.99 15.05 -44.61
CA ALA A 309 -18.33 15.55 -44.94
C ALA A 309 -19.14 16.03 -43.71
N ASP A 310 -18.47 16.58 -42.71
CA ASP A 310 -18.99 17.13 -41.44
C ASP A 310 -19.73 16.14 -40.51
N ASP A 311 -20.07 14.92 -40.99
CA ASP A 311 -20.89 13.94 -40.27
C ASP A 311 -20.22 12.57 -40.05
N HIS A 312 -19.14 12.28 -40.78
CA HIS A 312 -18.50 10.95 -40.71
C HIS A 312 -17.13 11.00 -40.05
N THR A 313 -17.01 10.51 -38.82
CA THR A 313 -15.71 10.37 -38.11
C THR A 313 -15.12 8.99 -38.39
N VAL A 314 -13.93 8.96 -38.97
CA VAL A 314 -13.11 7.74 -39.13
C VAL A 314 -11.95 7.80 -38.19
N SER A 315 -11.78 6.73 -37.38
CA SER A 315 -10.65 6.57 -36.48
C SER A 315 -9.99 5.20 -36.66
N ALA A 316 -8.67 5.17 -36.57
CA ALA A 316 -7.88 3.94 -36.60
C ALA A 316 -6.68 4.08 -35.67
N VAL A 317 -6.26 2.98 -35.04
CA VAL A 317 -5.09 2.89 -34.18
C VAL A 317 -4.30 1.66 -34.58
N ALA A 318 -2.98 1.81 -34.67
CA ALA A 318 -2.04 0.72 -34.85
C ALA A 318 -0.89 0.91 -33.87
N GLY A 319 -0.39 -0.19 -33.23
CA GLY A 319 0.72 -0.17 -32.27
C GLY A 319 1.19 -1.57 -31.91
#